data_fab041fc7a8039158047c9be81d22e96
#
_entry.id   fab041fc7a8039158047c9be81d22e96
#
_cell.length_a   1.000
_cell.length_b   1.000
_cell.length_c   1.000
_cell.angle_alpha   90.00
_cell.angle_beta   90.00
_cell.angle_gamma   90.00
#
_symmetry.space_group_name_H-M   'P 1'
#
loop_
_entity.id
_entity.type
_entity.pdbx_description
1 polymer ?
#
loop_
_entity_poly.entity_id
_entity_poly.type
_entity_poly.pdbx_seq_one_letter_code
_entity_poly.pdbx_strand_id
1 'polypeptide(L)'
;MKASIKNIEQTIASEQYRPALSEEYQELFQRLTRRLEDTLPMNRARIISDELRRVSETAREADLDCQKYMAALSVLVDLSLQGWIFDFQDHQLTLRMENDNIDDKEKIRYRLSAERNAQFKSESVARFIKYMETERNYNGTPVSVKCLIGNRDALILAIRTGRQVCAPYIQMVTGSRDEYTGFKLSDIWRYFRYTWSIPYKTMPGRNIYYLVRDSLQPYHPIIGIFALGNSVLNLTARDDDIGWTIEAIKTEMSKRVHTEYCEQTVSGTDGKRVKVKIQAPIETEEEYLQRRYAYAERLFPLLVKNVNSAISEIYTGDLGYYKQTKYPRQEQVDELYAIAAEYSERSINNRNNETSPDWREEARSNLFKRKRASELAKLLETKIAFNNAAGQSNEDKILSLLASEGGRKAIHTALIANRKCKIGSNMMDIIVCGSIPPYNHLLGGKLVSILACSPRVISDYTHRYERQISEIASRMKGERVIRDSRLVYLGTTSLYAVGSSQYNRIKVPLGNGRLLEFREMGVTEGYGTVFFSRETTALFSRILELQDGGKRINHVFG
;
A
#
# COMPACT_ATOMS: atom_id res chain seq x y z
N MET A 1 19.10 -19.74 14.43
CA MET A 1 19.77 -20.11 13.19
C MET A 1 19.95 -18.85 12.37
N LYS A 2 21.16 -18.40 12.16
CA LYS A 2 21.47 -17.23 11.34
C LYS A 2 21.33 -17.64 9.87
N ALA A 3 20.28 -17.20 9.21
CA ALA A 3 20.18 -17.31 7.76
C ALA A 3 21.28 -16.47 7.13
N SER A 4 22.17 -17.13 6.44
CA SER A 4 23.24 -16.54 5.64
C SER A 4 22.61 -15.66 4.56
N ILE A 5 22.87 -14.36 4.65
CA ILE A 5 22.55 -13.41 3.59
C ILE A 5 23.42 -13.81 2.39
N LYS A 6 22.81 -14.46 1.42
CA LYS A 6 23.39 -14.63 0.10
C LYS A 6 23.38 -13.28 -0.60
N ASN A 7 24.56 -12.84 -1.01
CA ASN A 7 24.73 -11.90 -2.12
C ASN A 7 24.02 -12.46 -3.36
N ILE A 8 22.77 -12.11 -3.52
CA ILE A 8 22.17 -12.00 -4.83
C ILE A 8 22.67 -10.62 -5.29
N GLU A 9 23.55 -10.58 -6.26
CA GLU A 9 23.67 -9.44 -7.14
C GLU A 9 22.30 -9.28 -7.78
N GLN A 10 21.41 -8.58 -7.08
CA GLN A 10 20.22 -8.03 -7.71
C GLN A 10 20.76 -7.05 -8.73
N THR A 11 20.66 -7.38 -9.98
CA THR A 11 20.72 -6.42 -11.07
C THR A 11 19.62 -5.42 -10.77
N ILE A 12 19.98 -4.31 -10.13
CA ILE A 12 19.08 -3.21 -9.84
C ILE A 12 18.65 -2.71 -11.22
N ALA A 13 17.38 -2.87 -11.55
CA ALA A 13 16.84 -2.34 -12.77
C ALA A 13 17.03 -0.82 -12.74
N SER A 14 18.01 -0.32 -13.49
CA SER A 14 18.19 1.10 -13.73
C SER A 14 17.17 1.52 -14.78
N GLU A 15 16.21 2.36 -14.41
CA GLU A 15 15.23 2.87 -15.36
C GLU A 15 15.75 4.12 -16.02
N GLN A 16 15.63 4.19 -17.34
CA GLN A 16 16.03 5.34 -18.12
C GLN A 16 15.02 6.48 -17.96
N TYR A 17 15.49 7.66 -17.57
CA TYR A 17 14.66 8.84 -17.46
C TYR A 17 14.49 9.53 -18.81
N ARG A 18 13.30 9.39 -19.41
CA ARG A 18 12.95 9.94 -20.72
C ARG A 18 11.70 10.84 -20.62
N PRO A 19 11.87 12.13 -20.30
CA PRO A 19 10.73 13.04 -20.30
C PRO A 19 10.22 13.28 -21.73
N ALA A 20 8.90 13.34 -21.90
CA ALA A 20 8.26 13.65 -23.18
C ALA A 20 8.31 15.16 -23.44
N LEU A 21 9.36 15.63 -24.14
CA LEU A 21 9.65 17.01 -24.45
C LEU A 21 9.59 17.25 -25.97
N SER A 22 9.39 18.53 -26.39
CA SER A 22 9.58 18.95 -27.79
C SER A 22 11.08 18.91 -28.16
N GLU A 23 11.40 18.92 -29.45
CA GLU A 23 12.78 18.82 -29.96
C GLU A 23 13.71 19.85 -29.31
N GLU A 24 13.29 21.09 -29.22
CA GLU A 24 14.08 22.19 -28.62
C GLU A 24 14.44 21.87 -27.15
N TYR A 25 13.45 21.51 -26.35
CA TYR A 25 13.67 21.19 -24.94
C TYR A 25 14.35 19.83 -24.73
N GLN A 26 14.22 18.92 -25.67
CA GLN A 26 14.96 17.66 -25.66
C GLN A 26 16.46 17.87 -25.88
N GLU A 27 16.85 18.79 -26.77
CA GLU A 27 18.25 19.21 -26.93
C GLU A 27 18.82 19.89 -25.67
N LEU A 28 18.02 20.77 -25.04
CA LEU A 28 18.41 21.38 -23.76
C LEU A 28 18.59 20.33 -22.67
N PHE A 29 17.70 19.38 -22.60
CA PHE A 29 17.80 18.26 -21.62
C PHE A 29 19.02 17.39 -21.89
N GLN A 30 19.36 17.10 -23.15
CA GLN A 30 20.57 16.34 -23.50
C GLN A 30 21.85 17.10 -23.13
N ARG A 31 21.91 18.42 -23.38
CA ARG A 31 23.05 19.27 -22.95
C ARG A 31 23.20 19.24 -21.42
N LEU A 32 22.10 19.35 -20.70
CA LEU A 32 22.10 19.22 -19.23
C LEU A 32 22.61 17.85 -18.81
N THR A 33 22.13 16.76 -19.42
CA THR A 33 22.54 15.40 -19.10
C THR A 33 24.05 15.20 -19.26
N ARG A 34 24.64 15.65 -20.36
CA ARG A 34 26.10 15.61 -20.57
C ARG A 34 26.86 16.41 -19.50
N ARG A 35 26.35 17.60 -19.15
CA ARG A 35 26.95 18.40 -18.06
C ARG A 35 26.88 17.71 -16.72
N LEU A 36 25.79 16.99 -16.43
CA LEU A 36 25.63 16.22 -15.19
C LEU A 36 26.54 15.00 -15.15
N GLU A 37 26.77 14.35 -16.28
CA GLU A 37 27.68 13.21 -16.41
C GLU A 37 29.12 13.62 -16.04
N ASP A 38 29.57 14.77 -16.50
CA ASP A 38 30.89 15.34 -16.19
C ASP A 38 31.00 15.93 -14.78
N THR A 39 29.90 15.92 -14.01
CA THR A 39 29.85 16.58 -12.71
C THR A 39 29.87 15.56 -11.56
N LEU A 40 30.63 15.89 -10.50
CA LEU A 40 30.63 15.07 -9.26
C LEU A 40 29.20 14.90 -8.71
N PRO A 41 28.84 13.70 -8.27
CA PRO A 41 27.46 13.37 -7.83
C PRO A 41 26.87 14.37 -6.84
N MET A 42 27.67 14.87 -5.88
CA MET A 42 27.24 15.82 -4.85
C MET A 42 26.80 17.18 -5.40
N ASN A 43 27.23 17.56 -6.60
CA ASN A 43 26.92 18.85 -7.21
C ASN A 43 25.78 18.78 -8.24
N ARG A 44 25.34 17.58 -8.62
CA ARG A 44 24.34 17.36 -9.68
C ARG A 44 22.99 18.01 -9.34
N ALA A 45 22.49 17.79 -8.12
CA ALA A 45 21.24 18.41 -7.67
C ALA A 45 21.26 19.94 -7.73
N ARG A 46 22.39 20.56 -7.41
CA ARG A 46 22.56 22.02 -7.50
C ARG A 46 22.49 22.50 -8.95
N ILE A 47 23.16 21.82 -9.87
CA ILE A 47 23.13 22.17 -11.29
C ILE A 47 21.71 22.09 -11.85
N ILE A 48 20.93 21.03 -11.49
CA ILE A 48 19.54 20.90 -11.92
C ILE A 48 18.68 22.03 -11.35
N SER A 49 18.87 22.37 -10.07
CA SER A 49 18.14 23.47 -9.42
C SER A 49 18.49 24.84 -10.03
N ASP A 50 19.75 25.06 -10.40
CA ASP A 50 20.20 26.30 -11.06
C ASP A 50 19.60 26.40 -12.47
N GLU A 51 19.53 25.30 -13.21
CA GLU A 51 18.88 25.26 -14.53
C GLU A 51 17.38 25.51 -14.42
N LEU A 52 16.69 24.86 -13.44
CA LEU A 52 15.27 25.08 -13.18
C LEU A 52 14.99 26.57 -12.87
N ARG A 53 15.82 27.21 -12.05
CA ARG A 53 15.69 28.62 -11.71
C ARG A 53 15.88 29.49 -12.97
N ARG A 54 16.92 29.25 -13.74
CA ARG A 54 17.21 29.99 -14.98
C ARG A 54 16.04 29.94 -15.96
N VAL A 55 15.47 28.76 -16.15
CA VAL A 55 14.31 28.58 -17.04
C VAL A 55 13.06 29.27 -16.45
N SER A 56 12.84 29.19 -15.14
CA SER A 56 11.69 29.82 -14.50
C SER A 56 11.67 31.34 -14.59
N GLU A 57 12.86 32.00 -14.66
CA GLU A 57 12.96 33.45 -14.80
C GLU A 57 12.53 33.95 -16.20
N THR A 58 12.62 33.09 -17.21
CA THR A 58 12.27 33.41 -18.61
C THR A 58 10.97 32.74 -19.07
N ALA A 59 10.41 31.84 -18.24
CA ALA A 59 9.25 31.03 -18.58
C ALA A 59 7.97 31.88 -18.76
N ARG A 60 7.26 31.63 -19.86
CA ARG A 60 5.88 32.10 -20.01
C ARG A 60 4.91 31.06 -19.43
N GLU A 61 3.96 31.49 -18.61
CA GLU A 61 3.00 30.58 -17.99
C GLU A 61 2.15 29.79 -19.00
N ALA A 62 1.94 30.33 -20.21
CA ALA A 62 1.18 29.68 -21.28
C ALA A 62 2.01 28.75 -22.17
N ASP A 63 3.31 28.66 -21.98
CA ASP A 63 4.20 27.80 -22.77
C ASP A 63 4.20 26.37 -22.20
N LEU A 64 3.43 25.49 -22.83
CA LEU A 64 3.28 24.10 -22.41
C LEU A 64 4.60 23.32 -22.39
N ASP A 65 5.46 23.52 -23.39
CA ASP A 65 6.71 22.75 -23.51
C ASP A 65 7.75 23.24 -22.50
N CYS A 66 7.79 24.54 -22.23
CA CYS A 66 8.55 25.10 -21.12
C CYS A 66 8.09 24.53 -19.77
N GLN A 67 6.77 24.47 -19.53
CA GLN A 67 6.22 23.89 -18.29
C GLN A 67 6.57 22.41 -18.13
N LYS A 68 6.56 21.62 -19.21
CA LYS A 68 7.00 20.21 -19.20
C LYS A 68 8.47 20.08 -18.87
N TYR A 69 9.32 20.93 -19.45
CA TYR A 69 10.76 20.93 -19.16
C TYR A 69 11.03 21.27 -17.69
N MET A 70 10.41 22.33 -17.19
CA MET A 70 10.48 22.68 -15.76
C MET A 70 10.01 21.55 -14.85
N ALA A 71 8.92 20.87 -15.20
CA ALA A 71 8.43 19.72 -14.44
C ALA A 71 9.42 18.57 -14.45
N ALA A 72 10.05 18.27 -15.60
CA ALA A 72 11.08 17.24 -15.68
C ALA A 72 12.28 17.54 -14.76
N LEU A 73 12.75 18.79 -14.75
CA LEU A 73 13.82 19.23 -13.85
C LEU A 73 13.40 19.16 -12.36
N SER A 74 12.18 19.62 -12.05
CA SER A 74 11.65 19.62 -10.69
C SER A 74 11.50 18.20 -10.13
N VAL A 75 11.08 17.24 -10.96
CA VAL A 75 11.05 15.80 -10.62
C VAL A 75 12.44 15.29 -10.28
N LEU A 76 13.47 15.63 -11.06
CA LEU A 76 14.85 15.21 -10.76
C LEU A 76 15.36 15.81 -9.45
N VAL A 77 15.02 17.07 -9.14
CA VAL A 77 15.33 17.65 -7.83
C VAL A 77 14.66 16.86 -6.70
N ASP A 78 13.36 16.58 -6.83
CA ASP A 78 12.62 15.80 -5.83
C ASP A 78 13.19 14.39 -5.64
N LEU A 79 13.55 13.71 -6.72
CA LEU A 79 14.18 12.39 -6.68
C LEU A 79 15.56 12.43 -6.01
N SER A 80 16.38 13.43 -6.34
CA SER A 80 17.69 13.62 -5.70
C SER A 80 17.55 13.82 -4.19
N LEU A 81 16.58 14.61 -3.74
CA LEU A 81 16.30 14.82 -2.32
C LEU A 81 15.83 13.56 -1.61
N GLN A 82 15.23 12.62 -2.33
CA GLN A 82 14.79 11.32 -1.83
C GLN A 82 15.87 10.23 -1.89
N GLY A 83 17.09 10.58 -2.30
CA GLY A 83 18.24 9.66 -2.33
C GLY A 83 18.36 8.84 -3.61
N TRP A 84 17.70 9.26 -4.69
CA TRP A 84 17.94 8.66 -5.99
C TRP A 84 19.29 9.08 -6.55
N ILE A 85 20.02 8.12 -7.12
CA ILE A 85 21.30 8.34 -7.76
C ILE A 85 21.08 8.47 -9.26
N PHE A 86 21.80 9.41 -9.85
CA PHE A 86 21.83 9.66 -11.29
C PHE A 86 23.06 8.98 -11.87
N ASP A 87 22.85 7.95 -12.65
CA ASP A 87 23.86 7.25 -13.42
C ASP A 87 23.66 7.55 -14.91
N PHE A 88 24.67 7.30 -15.72
CA PHE A 88 24.65 7.62 -17.15
C PHE A 88 25.09 6.39 -17.94
N GLN A 89 24.32 6.05 -18.97
CA GLN A 89 24.65 4.99 -19.93
C GLN A 89 24.44 5.57 -21.33
N ASP A 90 25.47 5.55 -22.16
CA ASP A 90 25.45 6.13 -23.51
C ASP A 90 24.91 7.58 -23.54
N HIS A 91 25.38 8.41 -22.60
CA HIS A 91 24.94 9.80 -22.39
C HIS A 91 23.43 9.94 -22.05
N GLN A 92 22.79 8.86 -21.62
CA GLN A 92 21.40 8.88 -21.20
C GLN A 92 21.32 8.76 -19.67
N LEU A 93 20.46 9.58 -19.07
CA LEU A 93 20.23 9.58 -17.63
C LEU A 93 19.45 8.35 -17.20
N THR A 94 20.03 7.57 -16.31
CA THR A 94 19.37 6.46 -15.64
C THR A 94 19.22 6.76 -14.15
N LEU A 95 18.13 6.30 -13.57
CA LEU A 95 17.81 6.50 -12.17
C LEU A 95 17.90 5.16 -11.43
N ARG A 96 18.58 5.14 -10.31
CA ARG A 96 18.55 4.01 -9.38
C ARG A 96 18.43 4.51 -7.95
N MET A 97 17.85 3.69 -7.10
CA MET A 97 17.85 3.96 -5.66
C MET A 97 19.15 3.41 -5.05
N GLU A 98 19.78 4.18 -4.19
CA GLU A 98 20.90 3.67 -3.42
C GLU A 98 20.42 2.57 -2.49
N ASN A 99 21.01 1.37 -2.59
CA ASN A 99 20.82 0.37 -1.55
C ASN A 99 21.55 0.87 -0.31
N ASP A 100 20.79 1.44 0.62
CA ASP A 100 21.30 1.97 1.87
C ASP A 100 22.04 0.86 2.63
N ASN A 101 23.36 0.85 2.56
CA ASN A 101 24.18 0.10 3.48
C ASN A 101 23.91 0.62 4.91
N ILE A 102 23.93 -0.28 5.88
CA ILE A 102 23.62 -0.03 7.31
C ILE A 102 24.39 1.16 7.90
N ASP A 103 25.50 1.57 7.29
CA ASP A 103 26.36 2.67 7.75
C ASP A 103 25.82 4.08 7.48
N ASP A 104 24.75 4.23 6.70
CA ASP A 104 24.18 5.54 6.33
C ASP A 104 22.97 5.98 7.17
N LYS A 105 22.71 5.34 8.33
CA LYS A 105 21.56 5.69 9.20
C LYS A 105 21.56 7.16 9.67
N GLU A 106 22.72 7.77 9.81
CA GLU A 106 22.83 9.19 10.21
C GLU A 106 22.41 10.12 9.08
N LYS A 107 22.82 9.83 7.85
CA LYS A 107 22.40 10.60 6.65
C LYS A 107 20.89 10.50 6.44
N ILE A 108 20.30 9.29 6.58
CA ILE A 108 18.85 9.08 6.49
C ILE A 108 18.14 9.91 7.57
N ARG A 109 18.60 9.88 8.81
CA ARG A 109 18.02 10.67 9.90
C ARG A 109 18.10 12.16 9.65
N TYR A 110 19.22 12.65 9.13
CA TYR A 110 19.39 14.06 8.77
C TYR A 110 18.41 14.47 7.66
N ARG A 111 18.33 13.68 6.58
CA ARG A 111 17.38 13.90 5.49
C ARG A 111 15.95 13.95 6.00
N LEU A 112 15.54 12.94 6.77
CA LEU A 112 14.20 12.87 7.33
C LEU A 112 13.89 14.06 8.26
N SER A 113 14.88 14.56 8.99
CA SER A 113 14.70 15.76 9.82
C SER A 113 14.53 17.02 8.99
N ALA A 114 15.26 17.16 7.88
CA ALA A 114 15.11 18.26 6.94
C ALA A 114 13.73 18.24 6.26
N GLU A 115 13.28 17.09 5.81
CA GLU A 115 11.96 16.89 5.20
C GLU A 115 10.83 17.21 6.20
N ARG A 116 10.96 16.76 7.45
CA ARG A 116 10.01 17.12 8.52
C ARG A 116 9.93 18.63 8.69
N ASN A 117 11.05 19.32 8.73
CA ASN A 117 11.10 20.77 8.94
C ASN A 117 10.54 21.53 7.72
N ALA A 118 10.70 20.99 6.52
CA ALA A 118 10.12 21.59 5.29
C ALA A 118 8.59 21.68 5.32
N GLN A 119 7.90 20.80 6.06
CA GLN A 119 6.44 20.86 6.21
C GLN A 119 5.97 22.19 6.84
N PHE A 120 6.78 22.80 7.70
CA PHE A 120 6.45 24.04 8.40
C PHE A 120 6.62 25.31 7.54
N LYS A 121 7.22 25.21 6.35
CA LYS A 121 7.30 26.32 5.41
C LYS A 121 5.95 26.72 4.81
N SER A 122 4.96 25.83 4.83
CA SER A 122 3.60 26.15 4.39
C SER A 122 2.91 27.09 5.37
N GLU A 123 2.43 28.24 4.87
CA GLU A 123 1.72 29.23 5.68
C GLU A 123 0.49 28.66 6.39
N SER A 124 -0.26 27.78 5.71
CA SER A 124 -1.42 27.11 6.30
C SER A 124 -1.05 26.20 7.48
N VAL A 125 0.09 25.51 7.38
CA VAL A 125 0.61 24.67 8.47
C VAL A 125 1.11 25.57 9.61
N ALA A 126 1.87 26.61 9.31
CA ALA A 126 2.36 27.55 10.33
C ALA A 126 1.20 28.20 11.11
N ARG A 127 0.15 28.64 10.42
CA ARG A 127 -1.07 29.18 11.07
C ARG A 127 -1.77 28.15 11.94
N PHE A 128 -1.88 26.91 11.47
CA PHE A 128 -2.47 25.81 12.24
C PHE A 128 -1.67 25.51 13.50
N ILE A 129 -0.35 25.41 13.42
CA ILE A 129 0.53 25.18 14.57
C ILE A 129 0.37 26.33 15.59
N LYS A 130 0.44 27.58 15.12
CA LYS A 130 0.24 28.74 15.98
C LYS A 130 -1.12 28.71 16.70
N TYR A 131 -2.19 28.36 15.98
CA TYR A 131 -3.52 28.19 16.57
C TYR A 131 -3.55 27.13 17.67
N MET A 132 -2.92 25.98 17.45
CA MET A 132 -2.88 24.89 18.43
C MET A 132 -2.03 25.21 19.68
N GLU A 133 -0.97 25.99 19.52
CA GLU A 133 -0.03 26.33 20.59
C GLU A 133 -0.43 27.60 21.37
N THR A 134 -1.33 28.43 20.83
CA THR A 134 -1.83 29.61 21.50
C THR A 134 -2.76 29.21 22.65
N GLU A 135 -2.50 29.76 23.82
CA GLU A 135 -3.36 29.58 25.00
C GLU A 135 -4.76 30.13 24.78
N ARG A 136 -5.74 29.41 25.28
CA ARG A 136 -7.15 29.77 25.26
C ARG A 136 -7.83 29.32 26.54
N ASN A 137 -8.90 29.97 26.93
CA ASN A 137 -9.69 29.53 28.07
C ASN A 137 -10.61 28.36 27.68
N TYR A 138 -10.54 27.29 28.43
CA TYR A 138 -11.46 26.15 28.34
C TYR A 138 -11.89 25.74 29.74
N ASN A 139 -13.19 25.83 30.03
CA ASN A 139 -13.76 25.55 31.36
C ASN A 139 -13.07 26.32 32.50
N GLY A 140 -12.72 27.59 32.28
CA GLY A 140 -12.07 28.44 33.27
C GLY A 140 -10.55 28.26 33.40
N THR A 141 -9.95 27.35 32.65
CA THR A 141 -8.52 27.03 32.69
C THR A 141 -7.83 27.44 31.39
N PRO A 142 -6.66 28.11 31.43
CA PRO A 142 -5.85 28.38 30.26
C PRO A 142 -5.22 27.08 29.77
N VAL A 143 -5.49 26.71 28.51
CA VAL A 143 -5.02 25.47 27.88
C VAL A 143 -4.52 25.71 26.47
N SER A 144 -3.58 24.89 26.04
CA SER A 144 -3.14 24.77 24.65
C SER A 144 -2.78 23.31 24.36
N VAL A 145 -2.41 23.00 23.11
CA VAL A 145 -1.92 21.64 22.78
C VAL A 145 -0.70 21.24 23.59
N LYS A 146 0.05 22.21 24.15
CA LYS A 146 1.23 21.93 25.01
C LYS A 146 0.86 21.19 26.30
N CYS A 147 -0.38 21.35 26.79
CA CYS A 147 -0.89 20.57 27.92
C CYS A 147 -0.95 19.06 27.63
N LEU A 148 -1.02 18.69 26.34
CA LEU A 148 -1.06 17.30 25.89
C LEU A 148 0.34 16.71 25.59
N ILE A 149 1.41 17.44 25.92
CA ILE A 149 2.80 16.95 25.83
C ILE A 149 3.21 16.46 27.22
N GLY A 150 3.75 15.25 27.29
CA GLY A 150 4.14 14.65 28.58
C GLY A 150 5.22 15.46 29.32
N ASN A 151 5.12 15.47 30.63
CA ASN A 151 6.12 16.13 31.48
C ASN A 151 7.37 15.23 31.61
N ARG A 152 8.48 15.67 31.00
CA ARG A 152 9.75 14.94 30.98
C ARG A 152 10.31 14.69 32.40
N ASP A 153 10.23 15.68 33.28
CA ASP A 153 10.81 15.58 34.60
C ASP A 153 10.03 14.61 35.50
N ALA A 154 8.69 14.59 35.34
CA ALA A 154 7.84 13.62 36.02
C ALA A 154 8.16 12.18 35.56
N LEU A 155 8.41 11.96 34.26
CA LEU A 155 8.83 10.66 33.75
C LEU A 155 10.19 10.22 34.26
N ILE A 156 11.17 11.14 34.31
CA ILE A 156 12.50 10.87 34.87
C ILE A 156 12.40 10.54 36.38
N LEU A 157 11.59 11.27 37.12
CA LEU A 157 11.37 11.01 38.55
C LEU A 157 10.73 9.63 38.75
N ALA A 158 9.72 9.27 37.98
CA ALA A 158 9.07 7.96 38.06
C ALA A 158 10.07 6.82 37.83
N ILE A 159 10.93 6.95 36.80
CA ILE A 159 11.99 5.96 36.54
C ILE A 159 12.97 5.86 37.72
N ARG A 160 13.47 7.00 38.24
CA ARG A 160 14.44 7.02 39.33
C ARG A 160 13.88 6.45 40.62
N THR A 161 12.60 6.60 40.85
CA THR A 161 11.92 6.12 42.07
C THR A 161 11.30 4.74 41.94
N GLY A 162 11.46 4.08 40.80
CA GLY A 162 10.85 2.77 40.52
C GLY A 162 9.31 2.77 40.45
N ARG A 163 8.70 3.95 40.26
CA ARG A 163 7.25 4.07 40.14
C ARG A 163 6.80 3.75 38.72
N GLN A 164 5.52 3.47 38.57
CA GLN A 164 4.92 3.30 37.24
C GLN A 164 5.15 4.56 36.40
N VAL A 165 5.72 4.39 35.20
CA VAL A 165 6.13 5.50 34.33
C VAL A 165 4.99 6.04 33.48
N CYS A 166 4.09 5.18 33.02
CA CYS A 166 2.90 5.57 32.25
C CYS A 166 1.79 4.53 32.42
N ALA A 167 0.54 4.95 32.19
CA ALA A 167 -0.63 4.08 32.10
C ALA A 167 -1.34 4.35 30.75
N PRO A 168 -0.95 3.62 29.69
CA PRO A 168 -1.41 3.91 28.35
C PRO A 168 -2.84 3.43 28.12
N TYR A 169 -3.63 4.24 27.42
CA TYR A 169 -4.90 3.82 26.82
C TYR A 169 -5.04 4.42 25.42
N ILE A 170 -5.91 3.80 24.60
CA ILE A 170 -6.16 4.27 23.24
C ILE A 170 -7.51 4.99 23.17
N GLN A 171 -7.53 6.10 22.43
CA GLN A 171 -8.72 6.88 22.14
C GLN A 171 -8.89 6.99 20.64
N MET A 172 -10.00 6.46 20.12
CA MET A 172 -10.35 6.61 18.70
C MET A 172 -10.67 8.08 18.40
N VAL A 173 -10.08 8.59 17.33
CA VAL A 173 -10.34 9.94 16.82
C VAL A 173 -11.71 9.95 16.12
N THR A 174 -12.64 10.66 16.71
CA THR A 174 -14.00 10.88 16.20
C THR A 174 -14.20 12.37 15.88
N GLY A 175 -15.42 12.77 15.52
CA GLY A 175 -15.80 14.18 15.41
C GLY A 175 -15.88 14.94 16.74
N SER A 176 -15.64 14.27 17.87
CA SER A 176 -15.74 14.87 19.20
C SER A 176 -14.54 15.76 19.54
N ARG A 177 -14.69 16.48 20.66
CA ARG A 177 -13.65 17.32 21.24
C ARG A 177 -12.97 16.61 22.42
N ASP A 178 -11.74 16.98 22.65
CA ASP A 178 -10.97 16.58 23.82
C ASP A 178 -11.55 17.22 25.09
N GLU A 179 -11.78 16.41 26.10
CA GLU A 179 -12.36 16.82 27.37
C GLU A 179 -11.47 17.76 28.19
N TYR A 180 -10.15 17.69 28.00
CA TYR A 180 -9.17 18.49 28.74
C TYR A 180 -8.89 19.84 28.10
N THR A 181 -8.89 19.93 26.78
CA THR A 181 -8.45 21.11 26.04
C THR A 181 -9.51 21.69 25.11
N GLY A 182 -10.59 20.96 24.87
CA GLY A 182 -11.68 21.36 23.95
C GLY A 182 -11.27 21.40 22.47
N PHE A 183 -10.04 21.02 22.09
CA PHE A 183 -9.66 20.87 20.69
C PHE A 183 -10.41 19.69 20.05
N LYS A 184 -10.65 19.73 18.74
CA LYS A 184 -11.11 18.54 18.04
C LYS A 184 -10.05 17.45 18.11
N LEU A 185 -10.46 16.21 18.34
CA LEU A 185 -9.51 15.07 18.36
C LEU A 185 -8.74 14.93 17.05
N SER A 186 -9.37 15.26 15.92
CA SER A 186 -8.73 15.29 14.60
C SER A 186 -7.60 16.33 14.51
N ASP A 187 -7.78 17.50 15.15
CA ASP A 187 -6.78 18.55 15.15
C ASP A 187 -5.59 18.17 16.05
N ILE A 188 -5.86 17.54 17.19
CA ILE A 188 -4.81 17.00 18.07
C ILE A 188 -4.01 15.94 17.31
N TRP A 189 -4.67 14.98 16.65
CA TRP A 189 -4.00 13.95 15.86
C TRP A 189 -3.16 14.58 14.74
N ARG A 190 -3.70 15.55 14.02
CA ARG A 190 -3.02 16.29 12.96
C ARG A 190 -1.78 17.02 13.50
N TYR A 191 -1.88 17.68 14.64
CA TYR A 191 -0.77 18.39 15.25
C TYR A 191 0.40 17.44 15.55
N PHE A 192 0.15 16.34 16.25
CA PHE A 192 1.19 15.37 16.55
C PHE A 192 1.71 14.63 15.32
N ARG A 193 0.90 14.53 14.25
CA ARG A 193 1.34 13.94 12.97
C ARG A 193 2.47 14.74 12.31
N TYR A 194 2.57 16.04 12.52
CA TYR A 194 3.67 16.85 12.03
C TYR A 194 5.04 16.54 12.66
N THR A 195 5.12 15.69 13.66
CA THR A 195 6.39 15.14 14.16
C THR A 195 7.00 14.09 13.23
N TRP A 196 6.25 13.58 12.25
CA TRP A 196 6.73 12.67 11.21
C TRP A 196 7.23 13.42 9.98
N SER A 197 8.29 12.88 9.36
CA SER A 197 8.92 13.42 8.14
C SER A 197 8.11 13.12 6.90
N ILE A 198 7.57 11.90 6.79
CA ILE A 198 6.90 11.44 5.58
C ILE A 198 5.53 12.09 5.48
N PRO A 199 5.22 12.76 4.35
CA PRO A 199 3.88 13.27 4.08
C PRO A 199 2.84 12.16 4.15
N TYR A 200 1.73 12.44 4.81
CA TYR A 200 0.64 11.51 4.95
C TYR A 200 -0.43 11.78 3.88
N LYS A 201 -0.77 10.75 3.12
CA LYS A 201 -1.94 10.76 2.26
C LYS A 201 -3.00 9.81 2.83
N THR A 202 -4.23 10.27 2.93
CA THR A 202 -5.35 9.40 3.29
C THR A 202 -5.52 8.34 2.22
N MET A 203 -5.62 7.08 2.64
CA MET A 203 -5.98 6.00 1.73
C MET A 203 -7.47 6.07 1.41
N PRO A 204 -7.88 5.87 0.14
CA PRO A 204 -9.30 5.76 -0.18
C PRO A 204 -9.95 4.62 0.60
N GLY A 205 -11.18 4.83 1.07
CA GLY A 205 -11.95 3.82 1.79
C GLY A 205 -11.89 3.99 3.31
N ARG A 206 -11.66 2.90 4.05
CA ARG A 206 -11.73 2.89 5.51
C ARG A 206 -10.46 3.45 6.13
N ASN A 207 -10.63 4.40 7.05
CA ASN A 207 -9.53 4.98 7.82
C ASN A 207 -9.96 5.14 9.28
N ILE A 208 -9.10 4.76 10.21
CA ILE A 208 -9.29 4.98 11.65
C ILE A 208 -8.02 5.55 12.24
N TYR A 209 -8.19 6.58 13.06
CA TYR A 209 -7.10 7.30 13.69
C TYR A 209 -7.20 7.14 15.20
N TYR A 210 -6.05 7.03 15.88
CA TYR A 210 -5.97 6.84 17.31
C TYR A 210 -4.94 7.75 17.96
N LEU A 211 -5.29 8.23 19.15
CA LEU A 211 -4.39 8.82 20.13
C LEU A 211 -4.07 7.77 21.18
N VAL A 212 -2.79 7.61 21.53
CA VAL A 212 -2.35 6.83 22.69
C VAL A 212 -2.05 7.83 23.80
N ARG A 213 -2.73 7.71 24.92
CA ARG A 213 -2.69 8.69 26.03
C ARG A 213 -2.18 8.05 27.31
N ASP A 214 -1.64 8.91 28.20
CA ASP A 214 -1.13 8.53 29.52
C ASP A 214 -2.07 9.02 30.62
N SER A 215 -2.76 8.12 31.30
CA SER A 215 -3.67 8.49 32.37
C SER A 215 -2.99 8.80 33.72
N LEU A 216 -1.67 8.65 33.85
CA LEU A 216 -0.96 8.99 35.06
C LEU A 216 -0.64 10.49 35.18
N GLN A 217 -0.69 11.22 34.07
CA GLN A 217 -0.36 12.65 34.08
C GLN A 217 -1.62 13.51 33.90
N PRO A 218 -1.65 14.73 34.43
CA PRO A 218 -2.73 15.69 34.18
C PRO A 218 -2.95 15.90 32.67
N TYR A 219 -4.17 16.17 32.25
CA TYR A 219 -4.59 16.36 30.87
C TYR A 219 -4.41 15.10 29.99
N HIS A 220 -4.00 13.97 30.53
CA HIS A 220 -3.76 12.73 29.80
C HIS A 220 -2.96 12.96 28.51
N PRO A 221 -1.66 13.32 28.61
CA PRO A 221 -0.84 13.68 27.47
C PRO A 221 -0.70 12.54 26.46
N ILE A 222 -0.30 12.90 25.26
CA ILE A 222 -0.21 11.94 24.14
C ILE A 222 1.15 11.23 24.20
N ILE A 223 1.12 9.91 24.32
CA ILE A 223 2.29 9.02 24.22
C ILE A 223 2.69 8.82 22.76
N GLY A 224 1.71 8.69 21.89
CA GLY A 224 1.90 8.44 20.47
C GLY A 224 0.61 8.48 19.67
N ILE A 225 0.74 8.28 18.39
CA ILE A 225 -0.39 8.19 17.48
C ILE A 225 -0.22 6.99 16.54
N PHE A 226 -1.35 6.44 16.09
CA PHE A 226 -1.36 5.52 14.98
C PHE A 226 -2.61 5.71 14.11
N ALA A 227 -2.51 5.24 12.88
CA ALA A 227 -3.63 5.24 11.95
C ALA A 227 -3.65 3.94 11.15
N LEU A 228 -4.86 3.46 10.93
CA LEU A 228 -5.15 2.31 10.08
C LEU A 228 -5.82 2.81 8.80
N GLY A 229 -5.36 2.31 7.67
CA GLY A 229 -5.96 2.56 6.36
C GLY A 229 -6.28 1.24 5.66
N ASN A 230 -7.06 1.28 4.59
CA ASN A 230 -7.31 0.09 3.79
C ASN A 230 -6.00 -0.51 3.29
N SER A 231 -5.91 -1.83 3.35
CA SER A 231 -4.82 -2.57 2.70
C SER A 231 -4.89 -2.39 1.19
N VAL A 232 -3.72 -2.30 0.54
CA VAL A 232 -3.65 -2.25 -0.91
C VAL A 232 -4.20 -3.53 -1.54
N LEU A 233 -4.91 -3.41 -2.67
CA LEU A 233 -5.58 -4.55 -3.30
C LEU A 233 -4.59 -5.61 -3.79
N ASN A 234 -3.45 -5.20 -4.32
CA ASN A 234 -2.41 -6.09 -4.83
C ASN A 234 -1.11 -5.87 -4.07
N LEU A 235 -0.67 -6.89 -3.35
CA LEU A 235 0.62 -6.92 -2.65
C LEU A 235 1.14 -8.35 -2.71
N THR A 236 2.01 -8.64 -3.67
CA THR A 236 2.46 -9.99 -4.00
C THR A 236 3.00 -10.74 -2.78
N ALA A 237 3.90 -10.14 -2.00
CA ALA A 237 4.48 -10.77 -0.83
C ALA A 237 3.41 -11.21 0.21
N ARG A 238 2.40 -10.38 0.46
CA ARG A 238 1.27 -10.73 1.31
C ARG A 238 0.39 -11.82 0.69
N ASP A 239 0.08 -11.66 -0.58
CA ASP A 239 -0.86 -12.54 -1.28
C ASP A 239 -0.24 -13.95 -1.46
N ASP A 240 1.08 -14.05 -1.66
CA ASP A 240 1.84 -15.31 -1.67
C ASP A 240 1.80 -15.99 -0.30
N ASP A 241 2.11 -15.25 0.76
CA ASP A 241 2.13 -15.80 2.12
C ASP A 241 0.75 -16.30 2.59
N ILE A 242 -0.34 -15.63 2.19
CA ILE A 242 -1.71 -16.05 2.50
C ILE A 242 -2.18 -17.21 1.60
N GLY A 243 -1.51 -17.47 0.49
CA GLY A 243 -1.91 -18.50 -0.48
C GLY A 243 -2.89 -17.99 -1.54
N TRP A 244 -2.89 -16.69 -1.85
CA TRP A 244 -3.80 -16.06 -2.81
C TRP A 244 -3.18 -15.81 -4.18
N THR A 245 -2.12 -16.54 -4.52
CA THR A 245 -1.46 -16.48 -5.83
C THR A 245 -1.34 -17.86 -6.45
N ILE A 246 -1.10 -17.89 -7.75
CA ILE A 246 -0.86 -19.15 -8.48
C ILE A 246 0.45 -19.79 -8.00
N GLU A 247 1.47 -18.98 -7.74
CA GLU A 247 2.78 -19.49 -7.29
C GLU A 247 2.68 -20.12 -5.90
N ALA A 248 1.92 -19.54 -4.99
CA ALA A 248 1.64 -20.16 -3.69
C ALA A 248 0.92 -21.51 -3.85
N ILE A 249 -0.08 -21.57 -4.75
CA ILE A 249 -0.79 -22.84 -5.05
C ILE A 249 0.18 -23.88 -5.63
N LYS A 250 1.02 -23.52 -6.60
CA LYS A 250 2.04 -24.41 -7.16
C LYS A 250 2.99 -24.93 -6.10
N THR A 251 3.44 -24.06 -5.21
CA THR A 251 4.32 -24.41 -4.09
C THR A 251 3.66 -25.43 -3.17
N GLU A 252 2.41 -25.23 -2.78
CA GLU A 252 1.67 -26.18 -1.95
C GLU A 252 1.34 -27.50 -2.68
N MET A 253 1.18 -27.47 -4.01
CA MET A 253 0.97 -28.66 -4.83
C MET A 253 2.26 -29.41 -5.18
N SER A 254 3.43 -28.82 -4.91
CA SER A 254 4.74 -29.41 -5.17
C SER A 254 5.33 -30.08 -3.92
N LYS A 255 6.26 -30.99 -4.12
CA LYS A 255 7.00 -31.65 -3.03
C LYS A 255 7.89 -30.62 -2.32
N ARG A 256 7.86 -30.62 -0.99
CA ARG A 256 8.68 -29.71 -0.18
C ARG A 256 10.12 -30.18 -0.19
N VAL A 257 11.04 -29.28 -0.49
CA VAL A 257 12.46 -29.54 -0.59
C VAL A 257 13.26 -28.48 0.17
N HIS A 258 14.42 -28.87 0.66
CA HIS A 258 15.42 -27.92 1.17
C HIS A 258 16.71 -28.01 0.33
N THR A 259 17.50 -26.97 0.35
CA THR A 259 18.76 -26.94 -0.40
C THR A 259 19.87 -27.47 0.46
N GLU A 260 20.48 -28.58 0.02
CA GLU A 260 21.72 -29.15 0.59
C GLU A 260 22.92 -28.89 -0.30
N TYR A 261 24.10 -28.90 0.29
CA TYR A 261 25.35 -28.81 -0.44
C TYR A 261 26.01 -30.18 -0.40
N CYS A 262 26.09 -30.86 -1.56
CA CYS A 262 26.83 -32.12 -1.72
C CYS A 262 28.15 -31.88 -2.45
N GLU A 263 29.18 -32.55 -2.02
CA GLU A 263 30.45 -32.62 -2.77
C GLU A 263 30.28 -33.62 -3.91
N GLN A 264 30.37 -33.16 -5.14
CA GLN A 264 30.33 -34.00 -6.33
C GLN A 264 31.66 -33.95 -7.03
N THR A 265 32.20 -35.14 -7.36
CA THR A 265 33.43 -35.24 -8.14
C THR A 265 33.08 -34.96 -9.60
N VAL A 266 33.60 -33.90 -10.17
CA VAL A 266 33.42 -33.59 -11.59
C VAL A 266 34.29 -34.55 -12.38
N SER A 267 33.69 -35.28 -13.31
CA SER A 267 34.39 -36.16 -14.26
C SER A 267 35.23 -35.33 -15.23
N GLY A 268 36.44 -35.01 -14.84
CA GLY A 268 37.43 -34.30 -15.62
C GLY A 268 38.81 -34.69 -15.12
N THR A 269 39.85 -34.50 -15.92
CA THR A 269 41.22 -34.99 -15.75
C THR A 269 41.92 -34.72 -14.40
N ASP A 270 41.30 -33.96 -13.48
CA ASP A 270 41.93 -33.54 -12.21
C ASP A 270 41.20 -33.95 -10.93
N GLY A 271 40.13 -34.75 -10.99
CA GLY A 271 39.43 -35.26 -9.80
C GLY A 271 38.96 -34.20 -8.77
N LYS A 272 38.73 -32.95 -9.20
CA LYS A 272 38.34 -31.87 -8.31
C LYS A 272 36.92 -32.08 -7.77
N ARG A 273 36.77 -32.01 -6.45
CA ARG A 273 35.48 -32.00 -5.77
C ARG A 273 34.91 -30.60 -5.81
N VAL A 274 33.67 -30.46 -6.34
CA VAL A 274 32.94 -29.22 -6.39
C VAL A 274 31.70 -29.34 -5.51
N LYS A 275 31.43 -28.35 -4.68
CA LYS A 275 30.19 -28.29 -3.90
C LYS A 275 29.03 -27.92 -4.81
N VAL A 276 28.14 -28.85 -5.05
CA VAL A 276 26.93 -28.68 -5.85
C VAL A 276 25.74 -28.51 -4.92
N LYS A 277 24.86 -27.58 -5.25
CA LYS A 277 23.59 -27.43 -4.57
C LYS A 277 22.59 -28.43 -5.11
N ILE A 278 22.08 -29.30 -4.26
CA ILE A 278 21.01 -30.23 -4.58
C ILE A 278 19.75 -29.89 -3.78
N GLN A 279 18.61 -30.22 -4.33
CA GLN A 279 17.34 -30.11 -3.64
C GLN A 279 16.97 -31.46 -3.02
N ALA A 280 16.99 -31.53 -1.68
CA ALA A 280 16.64 -32.74 -0.93
C ALA A 280 15.20 -32.64 -0.39
N PRO A 281 14.36 -33.67 -0.51
CA PRO A 281 13.00 -33.67 0.02
C PRO A 281 13.00 -33.56 1.55
N ILE A 282 12.07 -32.77 2.11
CA ILE A 282 11.85 -32.63 3.55
C ILE A 282 10.72 -33.55 4.04
N GLU A 283 9.93 -34.07 3.12
CA GLU A 283 8.77 -34.93 3.38
C GLU A 283 8.88 -36.23 2.59
N THR A 284 8.33 -37.30 3.11
CA THR A 284 8.20 -38.56 2.40
C THR A 284 7.22 -38.47 1.25
N GLU A 285 7.21 -39.47 0.35
CA GLU A 285 6.24 -39.50 -0.75
C GLU A 285 4.80 -39.57 -0.23
N GLU A 286 4.58 -40.36 0.81
CA GLU A 286 3.25 -40.52 1.42
C GLU A 286 2.77 -39.23 2.07
N GLU A 287 3.60 -38.54 2.86
CA GLU A 287 3.29 -37.24 3.46
C GLU A 287 2.97 -36.19 2.41
N TYR A 288 3.77 -36.16 1.31
CA TYR A 288 3.52 -35.27 0.18
C TYR A 288 2.15 -35.53 -0.47
N LEU A 289 1.84 -36.78 -0.80
CA LEU A 289 0.57 -37.14 -1.43
C LEU A 289 -0.62 -36.82 -0.53
N GLN A 290 -0.54 -37.15 0.76
CA GLN A 290 -1.59 -36.82 1.74
C GLN A 290 -1.81 -35.32 1.88
N ARG A 291 -0.73 -34.53 1.99
CA ARG A 291 -0.80 -33.08 2.10
C ARG A 291 -1.40 -32.46 0.84
N ARG A 292 -0.93 -32.86 -0.33
CA ARG A 292 -1.41 -32.36 -1.63
C ARG A 292 -2.89 -32.65 -1.84
N TYR A 293 -3.31 -33.87 -1.53
CA TYR A 293 -4.71 -34.26 -1.59
C TYR A 293 -5.57 -33.41 -0.63
N ALA A 294 -5.19 -33.32 0.63
CA ALA A 294 -5.93 -32.55 1.63
C ALA A 294 -5.99 -31.05 1.29
N TYR A 295 -4.96 -30.50 0.66
CA TYR A 295 -4.95 -29.13 0.17
C TYR A 295 -5.93 -28.93 -0.99
N ALA A 296 -5.91 -29.83 -1.97
CA ALA A 296 -6.78 -29.79 -3.12
C ALA A 296 -8.28 -29.92 -2.74
N GLU A 297 -8.62 -30.80 -1.78
CA GLU A 297 -9.98 -30.98 -1.27
C GLU A 297 -10.55 -29.71 -0.61
N ARG A 298 -9.70 -28.86 -0.08
CA ARG A 298 -10.10 -27.55 0.47
C ARG A 298 -10.13 -26.45 -0.58
N LEU A 299 -9.14 -26.44 -1.47
CA LEU A 299 -8.92 -25.34 -2.41
C LEU A 299 -9.97 -25.31 -3.52
N PHE A 300 -10.19 -26.42 -4.23
CA PHE A 300 -11.08 -26.43 -5.41
C PHE A 300 -12.51 -26.02 -5.08
N PRO A 301 -13.17 -26.57 -4.03
CA PRO A 301 -14.48 -26.10 -3.62
C PRO A 301 -14.52 -24.63 -3.21
N LEU A 302 -13.43 -24.12 -2.60
CA LEU A 302 -13.30 -22.71 -2.24
C LEU A 302 -13.24 -21.81 -3.48
N LEU A 303 -12.47 -22.19 -4.49
CA LEU A 303 -12.39 -21.44 -5.75
C LEU A 303 -13.76 -21.40 -6.45
N VAL A 304 -14.46 -22.54 -6.54
CA VAL A 304 -15.81 -22.63 -7.11
C VAL A 304 -16.79 -21.75 -6.31
N LYS A 305 -16.74 -21.80 -4.97
CA LYS A 305 -17.57 -20.97 -4.10
C LYS A 305 -17.32 -19.49 -4.33
N ASN A 306 -16.06 -19.06 -4.47
CA ASN A 306 -15.69 -17.66 -4.68
C ASN A 306 -16.29 -17.14 -5.99
N VAL A 307 -16.20 -17.91 -7.09
CA VAL A 307 -16.78 -17.56 -8.38
C VAL A 307 -18.30 -17.47 -8.29
N ASN A 308 -18.96 -18.48 -7.71
CA ASN A 308 -20.42 -18.48 -7.58
C ASN A 308 -20.92 -17.31 -6.71
N SER A 309 -20.22 -17.00 -5.63
CA SER A 309 -20.55 -15.86 -4.76
C SER A 309 -20.38 -14.53 -5.52
N ALA A 310 -19.30 -14.38 -6.30
CA ALA A 310 -19.08 -13.17 -7.10
C ALA A 310 -20.16 -13.00 -8.19
N ILE A 311 -20.59 -14.08 -8.84
CA ILE A 311 -21.69 -14.04 -9.82
C ILE A 311 -23.00 -13.60 -9.14
N SER A 312 -23.30 -14.10 -7.95
CA SER A 312 -24.52 -13.73 -7.21
C SER A 312 -24.56 -12.25 -6.76
N GLU A 313 -23.41 -11.57 -6.80
CA GLU A 313 -23.28 -10.14 -6.49
C GLU A 313 -23.41 -9.23 -7.71
N ILE A 314 -23.75 -9.77 -8.87
CA ILE A 314 -23.95 -9.01 -10.11
C ILE A 314 -25.44 -8.99 -10.47
N TYR A 315 -25.99 -7.79 -10.63
CA TYR A 315 -27.32 -7.61 -11.20
C TYR A 315 -27.30 -7.94 -12.68
N THR A 316 -28.10 -8.95 -13.06
CA THR A 316 -28.13 -9.50 -14.43
C THR A 316 -29.41 -9.18 -15.20
N GLY A 317 -30.40 -8.52 -14.57
CA GLY A 317 -31.74 -8.34 -15.14
C GLY A 317 -31.83 -7.55 -16.44
N ASP A 318 -30.80 -6.81 -16.82
CA ASP A 318 -30.66 -6.08 -18.08
C ASP A 318 -29.51 -6.59 -18.97
N LEU A 319 -28.93 -7.76 -18.61
CA LEU A 319 -27.88 -8.43 -19.37
C LEU A 319 -28.35 -9.71 -20.10
N GLY A 320 -29.63 -10.05 -19.96
CA GLY A 320 -30.23 -11.19 -20.68
C GLY A 320 -29.99 -12.59 -20.08
N TYR A 321 -29.09 -12.73 -19.08
CA TYR A 321 -28.59 -14.06 -18.62
C TYR A 321 -28.94 -14.44 -17.19
N TYR A 322 -30.00 -13.92 -16.62
CA TYR A 322 -30.40 -14.14 -15.22
C TYR A 322 -30.81 -15.58 -14.84
N LYS A 323 -30.97 -16.50 -15.80
CA LYS A 323 -31.44 -17.88 -15.55
C LYS A 323 -30.44 -18.99 -15.86
N GLN A 324 -29.28 -18.73 -16.47
CA GLN A 324 -28.40 -19.80 -16.99
C GLN A 324 -26.93 -19.71 -16.54
N THR A 325 -26.69 -19.25 -15.32
CA THR A 325 -25.31 -19.15 -14.81
C THR A 325 -24.74 -20.46 -14.25
N LYS A 326 -25.56 -21.55 -14.14
CA LYS A 326 -25.07 -22.83 -13.58
C LYS A 326 -24.15 -23.57 -14.55
N TYR A 327 -24.53 -23.63 -15.82
CA TYR A 327 -23.76 -24.25 -16.90
C TYR A 327 -23.61 -23.22 -18.04
N PRO A 328 -22.70 -22.27 -17.91
CA PRO A 328 -22.53 -21.24 -18.93
C PRO A 328 -21.92 -21.82 -20.21
N ARG A 329 -22.22 -21.16 -21.35
CA ARG A 329 -21.67 -21.49 -22.66
C ARG A 329 -20.79 -20.33 -23.16
N GLN A 330 -19.87 -20.62 -24.07
CA GLN A 330 -18.95 -19.62 -24.61
C GLN A 330 -19.68 -18.48 -25.31
N GLU A 331 -20.76 -18.76 -26.04
CA GLU A 331 -21.56 -17.74 -26.74
C GLU A 331 -22.07 -16.66 -25.76
N GLN A 332 -22.43 -17.05 -24.53
CA GLN A 332 -22.88 -16.12 -23.49
C GLN A 332 -21.75 -15.21 -23.02
N VAL A 333 -20.54 -15.75 -22.94
CA VAL A 333 -19.35 -14.97 -22.58
C VAL A 333 -19.04 -13.93 -23.65
N ASP A 334 -19.10 -14.34 -24.93
CA ASP A 334 -18.79 -13.48 -26.06
C ASP A 334 -19.81 -12.34 -26.20
N GLU A 335 -21.10 -12.63 -26.00
CA GLU A 335 -22.17 -11.62 -25.98
C GLU A 335 -22.00 -10.61 -24.83
N LEU A 336 -21.59 -11.07 -23.64
CA LEU A 336 -21.33 -10.17 -22.52
C LEU A 336 -20.11 -9.26 -22.78
N TYR A 337 -19.07 -9.75 -23.43
CA TYR A 337 -17.95 -8.91 -23.86
C TYR A 337 -18.38 -7.92 -24.93
N ALA A 338 -19.25 -8.28 -25.85
CA ALA A 338 -19.82 -7.37 -26.85
C ALA A 338 -20.62 -6.24 -26.18
N ILE A 339 -21.48 -6.58 -25.20
CA ILE A 339 -22.19 -5.58 -24.37
C ILE A 339 -21.19 -4.66 -23.65
N ALA A 340 -20.14 -5.22 -23.06
CA ALA A 340 -19.14 -4.43 -22.36
C ALA A 340 -18.41 -3.44 -23.29
N ALA A 341 -18.10 -3.86 -24.52
CA ALA A 341 -17.48 -3.02 -25.54
C ALA A 341 -18.42 -1.88 -25.98
N GLU A 342 -19.68 -2.20 -26.32
CA GLU A 342 -20.70 -1.21 -26.70
C GLU A 342 -20.87 -0.11 -25.63
N TYR A 343 -21.01 -0.51 -24.38
CA TYR A 343 -21.18 0.44 -23.28
C TYR A 343 -19.88 1.14 -22.85
N SER A 344 -18.71 0.70 -23.32
CA SER A 344 -17.45 1.41 -23.13
C SER A 344 -17.45 2.76 -23.84
N GLU A 345 -17.86 2.78 -25.10
CA GLU A 345 -17.95 4.01 -25.90
C GLU A 345 -19.02 4.97 -25.35
N ARG A 346 -20.18 4.43 -24.96
CA ARG A 346 -21.27 5.22 -24.37
C ARG A 346 -20.92 5.81 -22.99
N SER A 347 -20.08 5.14 -22.20
CA SER A 347 -19.71 5.61 -20.85
C SER A 347 -18.73 6.78 -20.86
N ILE A 348 -17.98 6.99 -21.94
CA ILE A 348 -17.06 8.13 -22.09
C ILE A 348 -17.85 9.42 -22.30
N ASN A 349 -18.99 9.35 -22.99
CA ASN A 349 -19.78 10.51 -23.41
C ASN A 349 -20.79 10.98 -22.35
N ASN A 350 -21.12 10.18 -21.34
CA ASN A 350 -22.09 10.50 -20.29
C ASN A 350 -21.45 10.58 -18.92
N ARG A 351 -20.82 11.72 -18.62
CA ARG A 351 -20.31 12.04 -17.27
C ARG A 351 -21.35 12.84 -16.45
N ASN A 352 -22.60 12.45 -16.47
CA ASN A 352 -23.56 12.99 -15.52
C ASN A 352 -23.29 12.37 -14.15
N ASN A 353 -22.74 13.16 -13.25
CA ASN A 353 -22.45 12.83 -11.85
C ASN A 353 -23.72 12.85 -10.97
N GLU A 354 -24.89 12.66 -11.54
CA GLU A 354 -26.12 12.50 -10.76
C GLU A 354 -26.12 11.09 -10.16
N THR A 355 -25.85 11.03 -8.86
CA THR A 355 -26.01 9.79 -8.09
C THR A 355 -27.48 9.64 -7.72
N SER A 356 -28.12 8.58 -8.21
CA SER A 356 -29.47 8.23 -7.78
C SER A 356 -29.43 7.54 -6.40
N PRO A 357 -30.39 7.80 -5.50
CA PRO A 357 -30.55 7.03 -4.28
C PRO A 357 -31.00 5.57 -4.55
N ASP A 358 -31.46 5.25 -5.76
CA ASP A 358 -31.84 3.91 -6.15
C ASP A 358 -30.66 3.12 -6.72
N TRP A 359 -30.19 2.13 -5.97
CA TRP A 359 -29.08 1.25 -6.35
C TRP A 359 -29.32 0.50 -7.67
N ARG A 360 -30.57 0.25 -8.03
CA ARG A 360 -30.92 -0.43 -9.29
C ARG A 360 -30.77 0.47 -10.49
N GLU A 361 -31.13 1.73 -10.36
CA GLU A 361 -30.88 2.74 -11.39
C GLU A 361 -29.39 2.97 -11.58
N GLU A 362 -28.63 3.12 -10.49
CA GLU A 362 -27.17 3.21 -10.51
C GLU A 362 -26.52 1.99 -11.20
N ALA A 363 -27.00 0.78 -10.91
CA ALA A 363 -26.55 -0.43 -11.57
C ALA A 363 -26.79 -0.40 -13.08
N ARG A 364 -27.89 0.18 -13.55
CA ARG A 364 -28.25 0.28 -14.97
C ARG A 364 -27.49 1.37 -15.73
N SER A 365 -26.78 2.26 -15.04
CA SER A 365 -25.98 3.29 -15.69
C SER A 365 -24.96 2.66 -16.66
N ASN A 366 -24.62 3.39 -17.75
CA ASN A 366 -23.71 2.88 -18.78
C ASN A 366 -22.39 2.36 -18.21
N LEU A 367 -21.81 3.10 -17.23
CA LEU A 367 -20.56 2.71 -16.56
C LEU A 367 -20.71 1.37 -15.81
N PHE A 368 -21.79 1.22 -15.02
CA PHE A 368 -21.97 0.00 -14.23
C PHE A 368 -22.48 -1.16 -15.07
N LYS A 369 -23.27 -0.92 -16.11
CA LYS A 369 -23.65 -1.97 -17.07
C LYS A 369 -22.43 -2.55 -17.77
N ARG A 370 -21.51 -1.70 -18.25
CA ARG A 370 -20.22 -2.12 -18.79
C ARG A 370 -19.42 -2.98 -17.80
N LYS A 371 -19.27 -2.47 -16.55
CA LYS A 371 -18.51 -3.17 -15.50
C LYS A 371 -19.13 -4.52 -15.15
N ARG A 372 -20.45 -4.59 -15.03
CA ARG A 372 -21.18 -5.84 -14.73
C ARG A 372 -21.04 -6.86 -15.86
N ALA A 373 -21.23 -6.43 -17.11
CA ALA A 373 -21.08 -7.31 -18.27
C ALA A 373 -19.66 -7.88 -18.35
N SER A 374 -18.63 -7.05 -18.26
CA SER A 374 -17.24 -7.48 -18.29
C SER A 374 -16.86 -8.40 -17.12
N GLU A 375 -17.31 -8.10 -15.90
CA GLU A 375 -17.02 -8.93 -14.73
C GLU A 375 -17.76 -10.28 -14.80
N LEU A 376 -19.04 -10.27 -15.23
CA LEU A 376 -19.81 -11.48 -15.40
C LEU A 376 -19.21 -12.38 -16.50
N ALA A 377 -18.77 -11.81 -17.62
CA ALA A 377 -18.10 -12.57 -18.68
C ALA A 377 -16.88 -13.33 -18.14
N LYS A 378 -15.98 -12.65 -17.40
CA LYS A 378 -14.79 -13.27 -16.80
C LYS A 378 -15.14 -14.38 -15.81
N LEU A 379 -16.18 -14.18 -15.00
CA LEU A 379 -16.62 -15.17 -14.02
C LEU A 379 -17.27 -16.40 -14.69
N LEU A 380 -18.05 -16.21 -15.76
CA LEU A 380 -18.62 -17.32 -16.53
C LEU A 380 -17.55 -18.09 -17.30
N GLU A 381 -16.59 -17.40 -17.92
CA GLU A 381 -15.40 -18.02 -18.54
C GLU A 381 -14.63 -18.89 -17.53
N THR A 382 -14.42 -18.35 -16.31
CA THR A 382 -13.80 -19.10 -15.22
C THR A 382 -14.61 -20.34 -14.83
N LYS A 383 -15.92 -20.22 -14.77
CA LYS A 383 -16.83 -21.33 -14.44
C LYS A 383 -16.83 -22.40 -15.51
N ILE A 384 -16.77 -22.03 -16.80
CA ILE A 384 -16.60 -22.95 -17.91
C ILE A 384 -15.28 -23.74 -17.74
N ALA A 385 -14.18 -23.04 -17.45
CA ALA A 385 -12.89 -23.69 -17.22
C ALA A 385 -12.93 -24.68 -16.05
N PHE A 386 -13.59 -24.34 -14.94
CA PHE A 386 -13.75 -25.22 -13.77
C PHE A 386 -14.64 -26.44 -14.07
N ASN A 387 -15.72 -26.26 -14.84
CA ASN A 387 -16.60 -27.35 -15.24
C ASN A 387 -15.91 -28.33 -16.20
N ASN A 388 -14.99 -27.84 -17.04
CA ASN A 388 -14.25 -28.61 -18.02
C ASN A 388 -12.90 -29.13 -17.49
N ALA A 389 -12.54 -28.85 -16.23
CA ALA A 389 -11.29 -29.32 -15.65
C ALA A 389 -11.25 -30.87 -15.64
N ALA A 390 -10.19 -31.41 -16.24
CA ALA A 390 -10.02 -32.84 -16.40
C ALA A 390 -9.71 -33.54 -15.06
N GLY A 391 -10.16 -34.79 -14.92
CA GLY A 391 -9.93 -35.64 -13.76
C GLY A 391 -11.16 -35.80 -12.86
N GLN A 392 -11.13 -36.84 -12.02
CA GLN A 392 -12.25 -37.16 -11.12
C GLN A 392 -12.08 -36.51 -9.74
N SER A 393 -10.84 -36.46 -9.24
CA SER A 393 -10.51 -35.83 -7.95
C SER A 393 -10.37 -34.31 -8.06
N ASN A 394 -10.51 -33.61 -6.95
CA ASN A 394 -10.21 -32.17 -6.87
C ASN A 394 -8.73 -31.87 -7.15
N GLU A 395 -7.87 -32.82 -6.79
CA GLU A 395 -6.44 -32.77 -7.07
C GLU A 395 -6.17 -32.76 -8.59
N ASP A 396 -6.72 -33.73 -9.32
CA ASP A 396 -6.56 -33.81 -10.78
C ASP A 396 -7.07 -32.55 -11.46
N LYS A 397 -8.21 -32.03 -11.03
CA LYS A 397 -8.79 -30.78 -11.56
C LYS A 397 -7.86 -29.58 -11.36
N ILE A 398 -7.26 -29.43 -10.17
CA ILE A 398 -6.29 -28.34 -9.92
C ILE A 398 -5.06 -28.52 -10.80
N LEU A 399 -4.51 -29.72 -10.89
CA LEU A 399 -3.34 -29.99 -11.74
C LEU A 399 -3.64 -29.70 -13.22
N SER A 400 -4.81 -30.12 -13.71
CA SER A 400 -5.27 -29.83 -15.07
C SER A 400 -5.38 -28.32 -15.32
N LEU A 401 -5.95 -27.56 -14.38
CA LEU A 401 -6.07 -26.12 -14.48
C LEU A 401 -4.70 -25.42 -14.44
N LEU A 402 -3.77 -25.86 -13.59
CA LEU A 402 -2.42 -25.30 -13.53
C LEU A 402 -1.60 -25.58 -14.79
N ALA A 403 -1.86 -26.68 -15.50
CA ALA A 403 -1.16 -27.06 -16.73
C ALA A 403 -1.49 -26.14 -17.90
N SER A 404 -2.70 -25.58 -17.98
CA SER A 404 -3.14 -24.74 -19.10
C SER A 404 -3.12 -23.25 -18.76
N GLU A 405 -2.92 -22.38 -19.76
CA GLU A 405 -2.99 -20.92 -19.59
C GLU A 405 -4.40 -20.47 -19.19
N GLY A 406 -5.42 -20.99 -19.86
CA GLY A 406 -6.82 -20.69 -19.54
C GLY A 406 -7.20 -21.13 -18.11
N GLY A 407 -6.71 -22.29 -17.67
CA GLY A 407 -6.92 -22.77 -16.31
C GLY A 407 -6.24 -21.89 -15.26
N ARG A 408 -5.01 -21.45 -15.49
CA ARG A 408 -4.31 -20.50 -14.60
C ARG A 408 -5.05 -19.16 -14.53
N LYS A 409 -5.54 -18.65 -15.67
CA LYS A 409 -6.37 -17.43 -15.72
C LYS A 409 -7.67 -17.60 -14.92
N ALA A 410 -8.31 -18.77 -14.99
CA ALA A 410 -9.50 -19.07 -14.21
C ALA A 410 -9.23 -19.10 -12.69
N ILE A 411 -8.16 -19.78 -12.26
CA ILE A 411 -7.72 -19.76 -10.83
C ILE A 411 -7.47 -18.33 -10.39
N HIS A 412 -6.73 -17.54 -11.16
CA HIS A 412 -6.43 -16.14 -10.84
C HIS A 412 -7.69 -15.30 -10.67
N THR A 413 -8.68 -15.46 -11.56
CA THR A 413 -9.96 -14.74 -11.46
C THR A 413 -10.72 -15.11 -10.19
N ALA A 414 -10.76 -16.40 -9.81
CA ALA A 414 -11.39 -16.86 -8.58
C ALA A 414 -10.69 -16.32 -7.31
N LEU A 415 -9.36 -16.20 -7.33
CA LEU A 415 -8.57 -15.60 -6.24
C LEU A 415 -8.82 -14.08 -6.15
N ILE A 416 -8.93 -13.36 -7.27
CA ILE A 416 -9.28 -11.94 -7.28
C ILE A 416 -10.68 -11.72 -6.70
N ALA A 417 -11.66 -12.56 -7.05
CA ALA A 417 -13.01 -12.47 -6.49
C ALA A 417 -13.00 -12.56 -4.97
N ASN A 418 -12.21 -13.49 -4.38
CA ASN A 418 -12.02 -13.60 -2.95
C ASN A 418 -11.34 -12.34 -2.36
N ARG A 419 -10.25 -11.88 -2.97
CA ARG A 419 -9.49 -10.70 -2.51
C ARG A 419 -10.36 -9.44 -2.47
N LYS A 420 -11.10 -9.15 -3.52
CA LYS A 420 -12.02 -7.99 -3.58
C LYS A 420 -13.02 -7.99 -2.41
N CYS A 421 -13.50 -9.16 -2.03
CA CYS A 421 -14.43 -9.29 -0.90
C CYS A 421 -13.76 -9.09 0.45
N LYS A 422 -12.54 -9.61 0.65
CA LYS A 422 -11.87 -9.69 1.96
C LYS A 422 -11.00 -8.48 2.27
N ILE A 423 -10.23 -7.98 1.31
CA ILE A 423 -9.29 -6.87 1.56
C ILE A 423 -10.05 -5.62 2.00
N GLY A 424 -11.13 -5.26 1.32
CA GLY A 424 -11.89 -4.04 1.64
C GLY A 424 -12.67 -4.07 2.96
N SER A 425 -12.85 -5.24 3.57
CA SER A 425 -13.72 -5.39 4.75
C SER A 425 -13.07 -6.04 5.97
N ASN A 426 -11.98 -6.79 5.80
CA ASN A 426 -11.38 -7.56 6.88
C ASN A 426 -9.88 -7.28 7.09
N MET A 427 -9.28 -6.42 6.25
CA MET A 427 -7.85 -6.15 6.28
C MET A 427 -7.58 -4.65 6.35
N MET A 428 -6.63 -4.27 7.20
CA MET A 428 -6.14 -2.91 7.32
C MET A 428 -4.62 -2.90 7.35
N ASP A 429 -4.02 -1.78 6.96
CA ASP A 429 -2.60 -1.53 7.13
C ASP A 429 -2.38 -0.41 8.14
N ILE A 430 -1.36 -0.56 8.97
CA ILE A 430 -0.86 0.49 9.83
C ILE A 430 -0.10 1.47 8.95
N ILE A 431 -0.70 2.64 8.71
CA ILE A 431 -0.17 3.68 7.81
C ILE A 431 0.58 4.80 8.55
N VAL A 432 0.32 4.96 9.83
CA VAL A 432 1.08 5.81 10.75
C VAL A 432 1.19 5.08 12.07
N CYS A 433 2.38 5.02 12.66
CA CYS A 433 2.56 4.43 13.98
C CYS A 433 3.86 4.91 14.61
N GLY A 434 3.76 5.49 15.80
CA GLY A 434 4.94 5.86 16.57
C GLY A 434 4.61 6.65 17.81
N SER A 435 5.59 6.73 18.70
CA SER A 435 5.56 7.55 19.90
C SER A 435 6.10 8.96 19.61
N ILE A 436 5.67 9.91 20.40
CA ILE A 436 6.10 11.31 20.33
C ILE A 436 6.96 11.69 21.54
N PRO A 437 7.77 12.77 21.43
CA PRO A 437 8.51 13.29 22.57
C PRO A 437 7.58 13.67 23.75
N PRO A 438 7.99 13.40 25.00
CA PRO A 438 9.25 12.77 25.45
C PRO A 438 9.21 11.23 25.49
N TYR A 439 8.06 10.59 25.27
CA TYR A 439 7.89 9.14 25.40
C TYR A 439 8.68 8.33 24.37
N ASN A 440 8.99 8.91 23.22
CA ASN A 440 9.78 8.25 22.17
C ASN A 440 11.17 7.82 22.64
N HIS A 441 11.74 8.52 23.63
CA HIS A 441 13.05 8.19 24.22
C HIS A 441 12.99 7.00 25.19
N LEU A 442 11.79 6.68 25.70
CA LEU A 442 11.57 5.60 26.67
C LEU A 442 11.07 4.32 26.00
N LEU A 443 9.98 4.44 25.29
CA LEU A 443 9.20 3.31 24.77
C LEU A 443 9.46 3.05 23.28
N GLY A 444 9.99 4.04 22.58
CA GLY A 444 10.06 4.00 21.13
C GLY A 444 8.67 3.77 20.53
N GLY A 445 8.61 3.29 19.31
CA GLY A 445 7.35 2.95 18.65
C GLY A 445 6.70 1.63 19.08
N LYS A 446 7.37 0.81 19.89
CA LYS A 446 6.92 -0.55 20.22
C LYS A 446 5.59 -0.59 20.96
N LEU A 447 5.43 0.24 22.01
CA LEU A 447 4.19 0.31 22.78
C LEU A 447 3.01 0.68 21.88
N VAL A 448 3.18 1.69 21.02
CA VAL A 448 2.14 2.13 20.08
C VAL A 448 1.78 1.03 19.09
N SER A 449 2.78 0.29 18.58
CA SER A 449 2.58 -0.84 17.68
C SER A 449 1.83 -2.00 18.34
N ILE A 450 2.12 -2.31 19.61
CA ILE A 450 1.41 -3.34 20.38
C ILE A 450 -0.05 -2.91 20.59
N LEU A 451 -0.29 -1.66 20.98
CA LEU A 451 -1.63 -1.13 21.20
C LEU A 451 -2.47 -1.07 19.93
N ALA A 452 -1.84 -0.87 18.76
CA ALA A 452 -2.53 -0.96 17.47
C ALA A 452 -3.10 -2.36 17.17
N CYS A 453 -2.56 -3.40 17.80
CA CYS A 453 -3.04 -4.78 17.70
C CYS A 453 -4.00 -5.19 18.83
N SER A 454 -4.43 -4.24 19.68
CA SER A 454 -5.26 -4.54 20.84
C SER A 454 -6.69 -4.98 20.46
N PRO A 455 -7.36 -5.79 21.30
CA PRO A 455 -8.76 -6.16 21.09
C PRO A 455 -9.70 -4.95 20.97
N ARG A 456 -9.36 -3.83 21.60
CA ARG A 456 -10.11 -2.58 21.49
C ARG A 456 -10.18 -2.07 20.06
N VAL A 457 -9.07 -2.13 19.32
CA VAL A 457 -9.03 -1.72 17.90
C VAL A 457 -9.93 -2.60 17.05
N ILE A 458 -9.96 -3.92 17.32
CA ILE A 458 -10.83 -4.86 16.61
C ILE A 458 -12.31 -4.52 16.86
N SER A 459 -12.65 -4.23 18.12
CA SER A 459 -14.00 -3.82 18.53
C SER A 459 -14.42 -2.50 17.89
N ASP A 460 -13.56 -1.48 17.95
CA ASP A 460 -13.80 -0.16 17.36
C ASP A 460 -13.98 -0.25 15.83
N TYR A 461 -13.18 -1.09 15.16
CA TYR A 461 -13.32 -1.35 13.73
C TYR A 461 -14.70 -1.93 13.40
N THR A 462 -15.11 -2.97 14.12
CA THR A 462 -16.40 -3.61 13.92
C THR A 462 -17.54 -2.63 14.12
N HIS A 463 -17.58 -1.92 15.25
CA HIS A 463 -18.60 -0.93 15.55
C HIS A 463 -18.70 0.18 14.49
N ARG A 464 -17.55 0.65 14.00
CA ARG A 464 -17.50 1.74 13.02
C ARG A 464 -18.02 1.31 11.65
N TYR A 465 -17.80 0.05 11.25
CA TYR A 465 -18.01 -0.39 9.87
C TYR A 465 -19.06 -1.48 9.68
N GLU A 466 -19.63 -2.06 10.76
CA GLU A 466 -20.63 -3.15 10.67
C GLU A 466 -21.87 -2.79 9.85
N ARG A 467 -22.22 -1.50 9.78
CA ARG A 467 -23.38 -0.99 9.04
C ARG A 467 -23.01 -0.20 7.78
N GLN A 468 -21.73 -0.13 7.46
CA GLN A 468 -21.29 0.63 6.30
C GLN A 468 -21.72 -0.03 5.00
N ILE A 469 -22.41 0.74 4.17
CA ILE A 469 -22.79 0.30 2.82
C ILE A 469 -21.54 0.27 1.93
N SER A 470 -21.35 -0.84 1.21
CA SER A 470 -20.35 -0.95 0.17
C SER A 470 -20.91 -0.39 -1.13
N GLU A 471 -20.64 0.88 -1.44
CA GLU A 471 -21.20 1.57 -2.61
C GLU A 471 -20.93 0.84 -3.93
N ILE A 472 -19.69 0.42 -4.18
CA ILE A 472 -19.33 -0.29 -5.41
C ILE A 472 -20.08 -1.62 -5.49
N ALA A 473 -20.14 -2.38 -4.41
CA ALA A 473 -20.86 -3.65 -4.39
C ALA A 473 -22.36 -3.45 -4.57
N SER A 474 -22.93 -2.40 -3.96
CA SER A 474 -24.36 -2.07 -4.11
C SER A 474 -24.71 -1.68 -5.54
N ARG A 475 -23.86 -0.90 -6.21
CA ARG A 475 -24.01 -0.55 -7.63
C ARG A 475 -23.84 -1.77 -8.57
N MET A 476 -22.97 -2.71 -8.20
CA MET A 476 -22.82 -3.95 -8.97
C MET A 476 -24.03 -4.88 -8.80
N LYS A 477 -24.58 -4.96 -7.60
CA LYS A 477 -25.70 -5.85 -7.25
C LYS A 477 -27.08 -5.25 -7.53
N GLY A 478 -27.17 -3.91 -7.66
CA GLY A 478 -28.43 -3.20 -7.81
C GLY A 478 -29.31 -3.22 -6.54
N GLU A 479 -28.71 -3.45 -5.39
CA GLU A 479 -29.33 -3.41 -4.07
C GLU A 479 -28.30 -3.13 -2.98
N ARG A 480 -28.77 -2.71 -1.82
CA ARG A 480 -27.91 -2.37 -0.67
C ARG A 480 -27.08 -3.58 -0.23
N VAL A 481 -25.76 -3.43 -0.23
CA VAL A 481 -24.79 -4.43 0.23
C VAL A 481 -24.04 -3.93 1.45
N ILE A 482 -24.08 -4.69 2.54
CA ILE A 482 -23.25 -4.51 3.73
C ILE A 482 -22.34 -5.72 3.84
N ARG A 483 -21.03 -5.49 4.01
CA ARG A 483 -20.02 -6.54 4.17
C ARG A 483 -19.78 -6.84 5.64
N ASP A 484 -19.50 -8.10 5.95
CA ASP A 484 -19.00 -8.47 7.28
C ASP A 484 -17.67 -7.74 7.55
N SER A 485 -17.67 -6.91 8.57
CA SER A 485 -16.57 -6.00 8.89
C SER A 485 -15.89 -6.45 10.18
N ARG A 486 -15.11 -7.54 10.10
CA ARG A 486 -14.24 -8.00 11.19
C ARG A 486 -12.78 -7.80 10.78
N LEU A 487 -12.02 -7.10 11.60
CA LEU A 487 -10.58 -6.93 11.39
C LEU A 487 -9.86 -8.24 11.71
N VAL A 488 -9.34 -8.92 10.69
CA VAL A 488 -8.65 -10.22 10.80
C VAL A 488 -7.18 -10.11 10.49
N TYR A 489 -6.81 -9.11 9.68
CA TYR A 489 -5.44 -8.89 9.24
C TYR A 489 -5.05 -7.44 9.49
N LEU A 490 -3.88 -7.26 10.07
CA LEU A 490 -3.26 -5.97 10.27
C LEU A 490 -1.83 -6.04 9.74
N GLY A 491 -1.58 -5.36 8.63
CA GLY A 491 -0.29 -5.29 7.97
C GLY A 491 0.43 -3.97 8.20
N THR A 492 1.67 -3.90 7.75
CA THR A 492 2.42 -2.66 7.62
C THR A 492 3.49 -2.84 6.55
N THR A 493 3.76 -1.77 5.81
CA THR A 493 4.86 -1.71 4.83
C THR A 493 5.91 -0.74 5.35
N SER A 494 7.16 -1.15 5.38
CA SER A 494 8.26 -0.22 5.62
C SER A 494 8.46 0.63 4.37
N LEU A 495 8.48 1.96 4.56
CA LEU A 495 8.78 2.92 3.49
C LEU A 495 10.28 3.22 3.40
N TYR A 496 11.08 2.62 4.27
CA TYR A 496 12.52 2.76 4.32
C TYR A 496 13.17 1.46 3.89
N ALA A 497 14.26 1.54 3.15
CA ALA A 497 15.09 0.39 2.77
C ALA A 497 15.64 -0.36 4.00
N VAL A 498 15.76 0.34 5.13
CA VAL A 498 16.17 -0.23 6.41
C VAL A 498 14.93 -0.74 7.14
N GLY A 499 14.85 -2.04 7.38
CA GLY A 499 13.77 -2.67 8.12
C GLY A 499 13.48 -1.97 9.45
N SER A 500 12.21 -1.66 9.71
CA SER A 500 11.79 -1.00 10.94
C SER A 500 12.02 -1.90 12.15
N SER A 501 12.98 -1.54 12.99
CA SER A 501 13.29 -2.30 14.22
C SER A 501 12.14 -2.29 15.26
N GLN A 502 11.14 -1.41 15.11
CA GLN A 502 10.03 -1.35 16.07
C GLN A 502 9.11 -2.57 15.96
N TYR A 503 8.89 -3.11 14.77
CA TYR A 503 8.01 -4.27 14.56
C TYR A 503 8.74 -5.60 14.79
N ASN A 504 9.95 -5.76 14.25
CA ASN A 504 10.72 -7.03 14.26
C ASN A 504 11.09 -7.54 15.66
N ARG A 505 11.00 -6.68 16.70
CA ARG A 505 11.35 -7.00 18.07
C ARG A 505 10.15 -7.12 19.01
N ILE A 506 8.94 -7.07 18.46
CA ILE A 506 7.72 -7.25 19.25
C ILE A 506 7.46 -8.75 19.40
N LYS A 507 7.50 -9.22 20.64
CA LYS A 507 7.11 -10.56 21.04
C LYS A 507 6.42 -10.46 22.40
N VAL A 508 5.10 -10.53 22.42
CA VAL A 508 4.29 -10.38 23.62
C VAL A 508 3.55 -11.69 23.89
N PRO A 509 3.79 -12.34 25.01
CA PRO A 509 3.03 -13.52 25.41
C PRO A 509 1.54 -13.18 25.60
N LEU A 510 0.67 -13.92 24.94
CA LEU A 510 -0.80 -13.78 25.04
C LEU A 510 -1.46 -14.84 25.93
N GLY A 511 -0.67 -15.69 26.61
CA GLY A 511 -1.15 -16.88 27.29
C GLY A 511 -1.31 -18.08 26.34
N ASN A 512 -1.48 -19.29 26.91
CA ASN A 512 -1.62 -20.55 26.18
C ASN A 512 -0.53 -20.81 25.12
N GLY A 513 0.68 -20.34 25.36
CA GLY A 513 1.81 -20.51 24.42
C GLY A 513 1.74 -19.66 23.16
N ARG A 514 0.76 -18.77 23.03
CA ARG A 514 0.66 -17.86 21.88
C ARG A 514 1.50 -16.59 22.12
N LEU A 515 2.02 -16.05 21.01
CA LEU A 515 2.74 -14.79 20.97
C LEU A 515 2.02 -13.81 20.03
N LEU A 516 1.96 -12.54 20.44
CA LEU A 516 1.75 -11.44 19.50
C LEU A 516 3.11 -11.06 18.93
N GLU A 517 3.27 -11.24 17.65
CA GLU A 517 4.49 -10.86 16.92
C GLU A 517 4.13 -10.34 15.53
N PHE A 518 5.01 -9.50 14.98
CA PHE A 518 4.94 -9.11 13.57
C PHE A 518 5.84 -10.04 12.76
N ARG A 519 5.24 -10.71 11.78
CA ARG A 519 5.94 -11.63 10.89
C ARG A 519 6.27 -10.91 9.58
N GLU A 520 7.52 -10.98 9.17
CA GLU A 520 7.94 -10.51 7.85
C GLU A 520 7.40 -11.43 6.77
N MET A 521 6.65 -10.86 5.83
CA MET A 521 6.03 -11.62 4.73
C MET A 521 6.88 -11.59 3.46
N GLY A 522 7.74 -10.62 3.31
CA GLY A 522 8.63 -10.48 2.16
C GLY A 522 9.00 -9.03 1.88
N VAL A 523 9.72 -8.84 0.79
CA VAL A 523 10.18 -7.53 0.30
C VAL A 523 9.48 -7.25 -1.03
N THR A 524 9.07 -6.00 -1.25
CA THR A 524 8.52 -5.57 -2.54
C THR A 524 9.65 -5.21 -3.49
N GLU A 525 9.50 -5.53 -4.77
CA GLU A 525 10.48 -5.19 -5.82
C GLU A 525 10.35 -3.72 -6.28
N GLY A 526 9.35 -2.99 -5.79
CA GLY A 526 9.13 -1.60 -6.15
C GLY A 526 10.01 -0.64 -5.34
N TYR A 527 10.32 0.51 -5.94
CA TYR A 527 11.12 1.58 -5.33
C TYR A 527 10.41 2.34 -4.19
N GLY A 528 9.26 1.87 -3.72
CA GLY A 528 8.45 2.55 -2.71
C GLY A 528 7.65 3.72 -3.30
N THR A 529 7.23 4.65 -2.43
CA THR A 529 6.45 5.82 -2.84
C THR A 529 7.38 6.99 -3.14
N VAL A 530 7.31 7.51 -4.35
CA VAL A 530 7.96 8.78 -4.72
C VAL A 530 7.04 9.91 -4.30
N PHE A 531 7.60 10.90 -3.61
CA PHE A 531 6.88 12.10 -3.20
C PHE A 531 7.33 13.28 -4.06
N PHE A 532 6.37 14.03 -4.55
CA PHE A 532 6.65 15.26 -5.29
C PHE A 532 6.42 16.48 -4.39
N SER A 533 7.30 17.47 -4.53
CA SER A 533 7.17 18.76 -3.87
C SER A 533 5.89 19.48 -4.32
N ARG A 534 5.51 20.51 -3.57
CA ARG A 534 4.37 21.35 -3.93
C ARG A 534 4.62 22.08 -5.26
N GLU A 535 5.86 22.47 -5.50
CA GLU A 535 6.32 23.12 -6.73
C GLU A 535 6.15 22.18 -7.93
N THR A 536 6.62 20.94 -7.83
CA THR A 536 6.44 19.91 -8.87
C THR A 536 4.96 19.63 -9.13
N THR A 537 4.16 19.50 -8.08
CA THR A 537 2.72 19.27 -8.19
C THR A 537 2.00 20.45 -8.87
N ALA A 538 2.41 21.69 -8.59
CA ALA A 538 1.86 22.89 -9.25
C ALA A 538 2.19 22.90 -10.76
N LEU A 539 3.41 22.52 -11.15
CA LEU A 539 3.79 22.37 -12.55
C LEU A 539 2.95 21.29 -13.26
N PHE A 540 2.72 20.14 -12.63
CA PHE A 540 1.82 19.12 -13.20
C PHE A 540 0.40 19.64 -13.39
N SER A 541 -0.13 20.37 -12.41
CA SER A 541 -1.46 20.97 -12.51
C SER A 541 -1.52 21.96 -13.68
N ARG A 542 -0.49 22.79 -13.85
CA ARG A 542 -0.41 23.76 -14.95
C ARG A 542 -0.33 23.10 -16.32
N ILE A 543 0.47 22.03 -16.45
CA ILE A 543 0.55 21.23 -17.68
C ILE A 543 -0.83 20.66 -18.05
N LEU A 544 -1.55 20.09 -17.08
CA LEU A 544 -2.89 19.54 -17.31
C LEU A 544 -3.91 20.64 -17.68
N GLU A 545 -3.80 21.82 -17.09
CA GLU A 545 -4.63 22.98 -17.47
C GLU A 545 -4.41 23.38 -18.93
N LEU A 546 -3.16 23.47 -19.35
CA LEU A 546 -2.79 23.84 -20.72
C LEU A 546 -3.17 22.78 -21.74
N GLN A 547 -3.05 21.48 -21.41
CA GLN A 547 -3.37 20.38 -22.31
C GLN A 547 -4.87 20.14 -22.48
N ASP A 548 -5.63 20.13 -21.38
CA ASP A 548 -7.01 19.65 -21.35
C ASP A 548 -8.02 20.72 -20.88
N GLY A 549 -7.61 21.99 -20.78
CA GLY A 549 -8.45 23.07 -20.27
C GLY A 549 -8.95 22.84 -18.85
N GLY A 550 -8.15 22.19 -18.02
CA GLY A 550 -8.44 21.93 -16.60
C GLY A 550 -9.47 20.82 -16.32
N LYS A 551 -10.01 20.19 -17.35
CA LYS A 551 -11.11 19.21 -17.17
C LYS A 551 -10.68 17.85 -16.58
N ARG A 552 -9.39 17.55 -16.53
CA ARG A 552 -8.85 16.26 -16.01
C ARG A 552 -8.29 16.31 -14.60
N ILE A 553 -8.07 17.46 -14.02
CA ILE A 553 -7.43 17.62 -12.69
C ILE A 553 -8.18 16.86 -11.61
N ASN A 554 -9.50 16.86 -11.63
CA ASN A 554 -10.34 16.18 -10.63
C ASN A 554 -10.27 14.64 -10.66
N HIS A 555 -9.65 14.03 -11.67
CA HIS A 555 -9.53 12.56 -11.80
C HIS A 555 -8.14 12.03 -11.43
N VAL A 556 -7.12 12.89 -11.38
CA VAL A 556 -5.74 12.49 -11.06
C VAL A 556 -5.50 12.52 -9.55
N PHE A 557 -6.21 13.36 -8.82
CA PHE A 557 -6.01 13.62 -7.39
C PHE A 557 -7.30 13.43 -6.54
N GLY A 558 -8.34 12.82 -7.12
CA GLY A 558 -9.64 12.60 -6.48
C GLY A 558 -9.65 11.60 -5.35
#